data_694d2d5b5ac339077e4a50d0b471e650
#
_entry.id   694d2d5b5ac339077e4a50d0b471e650
#
_cell.length_a   1.000
_cell.length_b   1.000
_cell.length_c   1.000
_cell.angle_alpha   90.00
_cell.angle_beta   90.00
_cell.angle_gamma   90.00
#
_symmetry.space_group_name_H-M   'P 1'
#
loop_
_entity.id
_entity.type
_entity.pdbx_description
1 polymer ?
#
loop_
_entity_poly.entity_id
_entity_poly.type
_entity_poly.pdbx_seq_one_letter_code
_entity_poly.pdbx_strand_id
1 'polypeptide(L)' 'FILLMLVCSNIPGNDCKPITPPVVEFSTYHECAYFGYDYSSTLLKSMSNSTVDEYRMFTAFNCSENTTI' A
#
# COMPACT_ATOMS: atom_id res chain seq x y z
N PHE A 1 -6.46 -14.38 1.76
CA PHE A 1 -5.27 -13.51 1.76
C PHE A 1 -5.59 -12.16 2.40
N ILE A 2 -4.64 -11.66 3.17
CA ILE A 2 -4.78 -10.38 3.86
C ILE A 2 -3.79 -9.40 3.27
N LEU A 3 -4.29 -8.21 2.93
CA LEU A 3 -3.50 -7.14 2.36
C LEU A 3 -2.95 -6.23 3.47
N LEU A 4 -1.64 -6.06 3.48
CA LEU A 4 -0.95 -5.12 4.37
C LEU A 4 -0.30 -4.06 3.51
N MET A 5 -0.62 -2.80 3.76
CA MET A 5 -0.10 -1.69 2.97
C MET A 5 0.63 -0.66 3.81
N LEU A 6 1.66 -0.08 3.22
CA LEU A 6 2.47 0.97 3.83
C LEU A 6 2.62 2.11 2.86
N VAL A 7 2.64 3.32 3.38
CA VAL A 7 3.08 4.51 2.63
C VAL A 7 4.43 4.91 3.17
N CYS A 8 5.39 5.04 2.29
CA CYS A 8 6.79 5.24 2.65
C CYS A 8 7.34 6.51 2.02
N SER A 9 8.38 7.05 2.62
CA SER A 9 9.14 8.15 2.05
C SER A 9 10.58 7.69 1.88
N ASN A 10 11.19 8.01 0.74
CA ASN A 10 12.56 7.63 0.44
C ASN A 10 13.58 8.68 0.89
N ILE A 11 13.18 9.55 1.82
CA ILE A 11 14.07 10.56 2.40
C ILE A 11 14.56 10.05 3.75
N PRO A 12 15.87 10.18 4.03
CA PRO A 12 16.41 9.73 5.33
C PRO A 12 15.67 10.39 6.50
N GLY A 13 15.36 9.60 7.51
CA GLY A 13 14.64 10.05 8.69
C GLY A 13 13.13 9.93 8.61
N ASN A 14 12.58 9.61 7.45
CA ASN A 14 11.16 9.36 7.28
C ASN A 14 10.90 7.85 7.14
N ASP A 15 9.99 7.35 7.96
CA ASP A 15 9.65 5.94 8.00
C ASP A 15 8.38 5.64 7.22
N CYS A 16 8.16 4.36 6.95
CA CYS A 16 6.91 3.88 6.40
C CYS A 16 5.83 3.92 7.47
N LYS A 17 4.60 4.22 7.04
CA LYS A 17 3.44 4.22 7.92
C LYS A 17 2.40 3.25 7.38
N PRO A 18 1.81 2.43 8.25
CA PRO A 18 0.75 1.52 7.80
C PRO A 18 -0.51 2.31 7.45
N ILE A 19 -1.20 1.82 6.42
CA ILE A 19 -2.50 2.35 6.05
C ILE A 19 -3.50 1.21 5.98
N THR A 20 -4.77 1.54 6.19
CA THR A 20 -5.84 0.54 6.13
C THR A 20 -6.73 0.86 4.94
N PRO A 21 -6.62 0.08 3.85
CA PRO A 21 -7.54 0.26 2.72
C PRO A 21 -8.95 -0.22 3.11
N PRO A 22 -9.98 0.13 2.30
CA PRO A 22 -11.36 -0.25 2.62
C PRO A 22 -11.63 -1.75 2.58
N VAL A 23 -10.82 -2.49 1.83
CA VAL A 23 -10.92 -3.95 1.78
C VAL A 23 -9.55 -4.53 2.04
N VAL A 24 -9.45 -5.48 2.98
CA VAL A 24 -8.15 -6.07 3.35
C VAL A 24 -8.14 -7.58 3.21
N GLU A 25 -9.29 -8.22 3.01
CA GLU A 25 -9.37 -9.66 2.85
C GLU A 25 -9.78 -10.03 1.44
N PHE A 26 -9.11 -11.03 0.88
CA PHE A 26 -9.32 -11.47 -0.50
C PHE A 26 -9.30 -13.00 -0.56
N SER A 27 -10.08 -13.55 -1.49
CA SER A 27 -10.16 -14.99 -1.69
C SER A 27 -8.92 -15.57 -2.36
N THR A 28 -8.28 -14.79 -3.23
CA THR A 28 -7.12 -15.26 -3.98
C THR A 28 -5.97 -14.27 -3.88
N TYR A 29 -4.76 -14.77 -4.08
CA TYR A 29 -3.58 -13.92 -4.16
C TYR A 29 -3.71 -12.93 -5.30
N HIS A 30 -4.23 -13.37 -6.45
CA HIS A 30 -4.39 -12.51 -7.62
C HIS A 30 -5.26 -11.29 -7.29
N GLU A 31 -6.39 -11.51 -6.63
CA GLU A 31 -7.26 -10.40 -6.24
C GLU A 31 -6.58 -9.45 -5.28
N CYS A 32 -5.85 -9.98 -4.31
CA CYS A 32 -5.13 -9.18 -3.34
C CYS A 32 -4.05 -8.32 -4.02
N ALA A 33 -3.25 -8.93 -4.88
CA ALA A 33 -2.19 -8.22 -5.60
C ALA A 33 -2.76 -7.16 -6.54
N TYR A 34 -3.79 -7.50 -7.27
CA TYR A 34 -4.44 -6.55 -8.18
C TYR A 34 -4.95 -5.33 -7.42
N PHE A 35 -5.66 -5.56 -6.32
CA PHE A 35 -6.18 -4.47 -5.51
C PHE A 35 -5.05 -3.62 -4.92
N GLY A 36 -3.98 -4.27 -4.46
CA GLY A 36 -2.83 -3.57 -3.90
C GLY A 36 -2.23 -2.57 -4.87
N TYR A 37 -2.01 -2.98 -6.11
CA TYR A 37 -1.48 -2.11 -7.14
C TYR A 37 -2.46 -1.01 -7.52
N ASP A 38 -3.73 -1.37 -7.70
CA ASP A 38 -4.75 -0.41 -8.07
C ASP A 38 -4.94 0.66 -6.99
N TYR A 39 -5.04 0.24 -5.75
CA TYR A 39 -5.19 1.15 -4.63
C TYR A 39 -3.96 2.04 -4.44
N SER A 40 -2.77 1.48 -4.64
CA SER A 40 -1.52 2.24 -4.58
C SER A 40 -1.51 3.36 -5.63
N SER A 41 -1.92 3.05 -6.85
CA SER A 41 -2.02 4.04 -7.91
C SER A 41 -3.00 5.15 -7.55
N THR A 42 -4.16 4.77 -7.02
CA THR A 42 -5.19 5.74 -6.60
C THR A 42 -4.67 6.65 -5.49
N LEU A 43 -3.96 6.09 -4.51
CA LEU A 43 -3.39 6.88 -3.44
C LEU A 43 -2.39 7.90 -3.95
N LEU A 44 -1.49 7.48 -4.83
CA LEU A 44 -0.49 8.39 -5.38
C LEU A 44 -1.13 9.51 -6.20
N LYS A 45 -2.19 9.19 -6.93
CA LYS A 45 -2.91 10.20 -7.70
C LYS A 45 -3.64 11.20 -6.82
N SER A 46 -4.10 10.77 -5.65
CA SER A 46 -4.83 11.64 -4.72
C SER A 46 -3.92 12.58 -3.93
N MET A 47 -2.63 12.24 -3.83
CA MET A 47 -1.65 13.11 -3.18
C MET A 47 -1.18 14.19 -4.15
N SER A 48 -0.80 15.36 -3.61
CA SER A 48 -0.29 16.43 -4.47
C SER A 48 1.06 16.05 -5.08
N ASN A 49 1.29 16.45 -6.31
CA ASN A 49 2.55 16.17 -7.00
C ASN A 49 3.76 16.69 -6.23
N SER A 50 3.64 17.89 -5.67
CA SER A 50 4.75 18.48 -4.93
C SER A 50 5.09 17.67 -3.67
N THR A 51 4.10 17.15 -2.97
CA THR A 51 4.33 16.32 -1.79
C THR A 51 5.02 15.01 -2.16
N VAL A 52 4.52 14.33 -3.19
CA VAL A 52 5.12 13.06 -3.64
C VAL A 52 6.56 13.28 -4.10
N ASP A 53 6.79 14.34 -4.87
CA ASP A 53 8.14 14.64 -5.38
C ASP A 53 9.09 15.05 -4.28
N GLU A 54 8.63 15.90 -3.35
CA GLU A 54 9.48 16.39 -2.26
C GLU A 54 9.93 15.29 -1.32
N TYR A 55 9.01 14.40 -0.94
CA TYR A 55 9.31 13.34 0.01
C TYR A 55 9.64 12.01 -0.67
N ARG A 56 9.60 11.96 -2.00
CA ARG A 56 9.85 10.72 -2.74
C ARG A 56 8.98 9.59 -2.24
N MET A 57 7.68 9.85 -2.16
CA MET A 57 6.74 8.92 -1.56
C MET A 57 6.46 7.74 -2.48
N PHE A 58 6.30 6.59 -1.86
CA PHE A 58 5.92 5.37 -2.57
C PHE A 58 5.09 4.49 -1.64
N THR A 59 4.42 3.52 -2.23
CA THR A 59 3.64 2.56 -1.46
C THR A 59 4.28 1.19 -1.57
N ALA A 60 4.12 0.40 -0.52
CA ALA A 60 4.51 -0.99 -0.51
C ALA A 60 3.34 -1.80 0.05
N PHE A 61 3.18 -3.03 -0.42
CA PHE A 61 2.16 -3.90 0.12
C PHE A 61 2.61 -5.34 0.09
N ASN A 62 1.95 -6.15 0.90
CA ASN A 62 2.20 -7.57 0.96
C ASN A 62 0.86 -8.31 1.10
N CYS A 63 0.72 -9.41 0.39
CA CYS A 63 -0.43 -10.29 0.49
C CYS A 63 -0.03 -11.55 1.23
N SER A 64 -0.54 -11.71 2.44
CA SER A 64 -0.23 -12.86 3.29
C SER A 64 -1.40 -13.82 3.33
N GLU A 65 -1.11 -15.10 3.40
CA GLU A 65 -2.15 -16.08 3.63
C GLU A 65 -2.70 -15.92 5.05
N ASN A 66 -4.02 -15.85 5.15
CA ASN A 66 -4.65 -15.88 6.45
C ASN A 66 -4.83 -17.35 6.83
N THR A 67 -3.83 -17.88 7.50
CA THR A 67 -3.92 -19.22 8.02
C THR A 67 -4.71 -19.21 9.31
N THR A 68 -5.85 -19.82 9.29
CA THR A 68 -6.56 -20.17 10.51
C THR A 68 -6.09 -21.56 10.91
N ILE A 69 -5.52 -21.61 12.05
CA ILE A 69 -5.20 -22.90 12.64
C ILE A 69 -6.32 -23.28 13.58
#